data_10e0d08bd76a25958f9390ab906966fd
#
_entry.id   10e0d08bd76a25958f9390ab906966fd
#
_cell.length_a   1.000
_cell.length_b   1.000
_cell.length_c   1.000
_cell.angle_alpha   90.00
_cell.angle_beta   90.00
_cell.angle_gamma   90.00
#
_symmetry.space_group_name_H-M   'P 1'
#
loop_
_entity.id
_entity.type
_entity.pdbx_description
1 polymer ?
#
loop_
_entity_poly.entity_id
_entity_poly.type
_entity_poly.pdbx_seq_one_letter_code
_entity_poly.pdbx_strand_id
1 'polypeptide(L)'
;MEKRVFCGIDPGRTGGIGIIDHAGKFVFCQRWSEKNPVSALYILNRPDIEIVYLEVISSFTKETTTGQIVRNQSTLVNFGLWQGFILAAGYHFGPGGGAHFISPRTWQAIPGYDLTSWQKRTEAYEAGGPHQFAPRPDSPLTLARRLWPGAPMPCEADSGKAVGLLLANLARLDHARGIDRGEINRAREIQEKIRKKKIRAARKAAQNPENSQGLDIPW
;
A
#
# COMPACT_ATOMS: atom_id res chain seq x y z
N MET A 1 0.26 -11.23 -29.45
CA MET A 1 -0.13 -10.52 -28.22
C MET A 1 1.09 -10.41 -27.33
N GLU A 2 1.58 -9.22 -27.08
CA GLU A 2 2.60 -9.00 -26.06
C GLU A 2 2.09 -9.49 -24.71
N LYS A 3 2.93 -10.27 -24.02
CA LYS A 3 2.59 -10.79 -22.68
C LYS A 3 2.76 -9.61 -21.71
N ARG A 4 1.64 -8.98 -21.35
CA ARG A 4 1.63 -7.92 -20.33
C ARG A 4 1.75 -8.52 -18.95
N VAL A 5 2.56 -7.91 -18.11
CA VAL A 5 2.75 -8.32 -16.73
C VAL A 5 2.47 -7.16 -15.77
N PHE A 6 2.17 -7.48 -14.53
CA PHE A 6 1.86 -6.53 -13.46
C PHE A 6 2.89 -6.66 -12.36
N CYS A 7 3.34 -5.53 -11.85
CA CYS A 7 4.39 -5.44 -10.85
C CYS A 7 3.84 -4.87 -9.54
N GLY A 8 4.22 -5.48 -8.42
CA GLY A 8 3.94 -4.95 -7.09
C GLY A 8 5.20 -4.87 -6.25
N ILE A 9 5.32 -3.83 -5.43
CA ILE A 9 6.51 -3.50 -4.65
C ILE A 9 6.11 -3.21 -3.20
N ASP A 10 6.68 -3.97 -2.28
CA ASP A 10 6.74 -3.65 -0.86
C ASP A 10 8.07 -2.95 -0.58
N PRO A 11 8.08 -1.66 -0.23
CA PRO A 11 9.31 -0.90 0.04
C PRO A 11 9.85 -1.09 1.45
N GLY A 12 9.29 -2.01 2.23
CA GLY A 12 9.72 -2.29 3.60
C GLY A 12 11.19 -2.71 3.70
N ARG A 13 11.76 -2.71 4.92
CA ARG A 13 13.14 -3.18 5.16
C ARG A 13 13.36 -4.62 4.68
N THR A 14 12.38 -5.48 4.87
CA THR A 14 12.32 -6.85 4.36
C THR A 14 11.43 -6.94 3.13
N GLY A 15 11.27 -5.81 2.43
CA GLY A 15 10.40 -5.67 1.29
C GLY A 15 10.79 -6.54 0.10
N GLY A 16 10.03 -6.40 -0.96
CA GLY A 16 10.27 -7.19 -2.15
C GLY A 16 9.44 -6.75 -3.34
N ILE A 17 9.78 -7.32 -4.47
CA ILE A 17 9.09 -7.14 -5.72
C ILE A 17 8.42 -8.45 -6.13
N GLY A 18 7.22 -8.38 -6.68
CA GLY A 18 6.49 -9.50 -7.26
C GLY A 18 5.93 -9.15 -8.62
N ILE A 19 5.97 -10.09 -9.55
CA ILE A 19 5.46 -9.92 -10.91
C ILE A 19 4.59 -11.13 -11.26
N ILE A 20 3.40 -10.86 -11.80
CA ILE A 20 2.50 -11.87 -12.35
C ILE A 20 2.08 -11.49 -13.77
N ASP A 21 1.64 -12.47 -14.56
CA ASP A 21 1.12 -12.23 -15.90
C ASP A 21 -0.37 -11.83 -15.87
N HIS A 22 -0.93 -11.54 -17.04
CA HIS A 22 -2.33 -11.18 -17.22
C HIS A 22 -3.32 -12.30 -16.80
N ALA A 23 -2.87 -13.54 -16.80
CA ALA A 23 -3.67 -14.66 -16.33
C ALA A 23 -3.57 -14.88 -14.80
N GLY A 24 -2.76 -14.05 -14.10
CA GLY A 24 -2.51 -14.17 -12.67
C GLY A 24 -1.49 -15.25 -12.30
N LYS A 25 -0.73 -15.76 -13.26
CA LYS A 25 0.34 -16.74 -13.01
C LYS A 25 1.60 -16.04 -12.52
N PHE A 26 2.31 -16.72 -11.62
CA PHE A 26 3.61 -16.30 -11.15
C PHE A 26 4.62 -16.17 -12.30
N VAL A 27 5.32 -15.03 -12.34
CA VAL A 27 6.43 -14.76 -13.28
C VAL A 27 7.74 -14.62 -12.53
N PHE A 28 7.75 -13.78 -11.47
CA PHE A 28 8.98 -13.47 -10.75
C PHE A 28 8.67 -12.93 -9.35
N CYS A 29 9.56 -13.19 -8.38
CA CYS A 29 9.64 -12.42 -7.15
C CYS A 29 11.06 -12.41 -6.59
N GLN A 30 11.42 -11.29 -5.92
CA GLN A 30 12.72 -11.11 -5.30
C GLN A 30 12.58 -10.26 -4.04
N ARG A 31 13.41 -10.53 -3.01
CA ARG A 31 13.56 -9.62 -1.88
C ARG A 31 14.27 -8.35 -2.33
N TRP A 32 13.89 -7.23 -1.73
CA TRP A 32 14.68 -6.03 -1.81
C TRP A 32 16.03 -6.24 -1.12
N SER A 33 17.08 -5.84 -1.79
CA SER A 33 18.43 -5.83 -1.23
C SER A 33 19.03 -4.47 -1.47
N GLU A 34 19.28 -3.74 -0.40
CA GLU A 34 20.01 -2.45 -0.45
C GLU A 34 21.42 -2.59 -1.07
N LYS A 35 21.97 -3.82 -1.04
CA LYS A 35 23.29 -4.10 -1.59
C LYS A 35 23.34 -4.14 -3.13
N ASN A 36 22.19 -4.26 -3.78
CA ASN A 36 22.12 -4.30 -5.25
C ASN A 36 20.90 -3.53 -5.79
N PRO A 37 20.87 -2.20 -5.65
CA PRO A 37 19.77 -1.37 -6.13
C PRO A 37 19.61 -1.40 -7.65
N VAL A 38 20.68 -1.71 -8.39
CA VAL A 38 20.66 -1.80 -9.86
C VAL A 38 19.74 -2.91 -10.34
N SER A 39 19.57 -3.99 -9.57
CA SER A 39 18.64 -5.06 -9.91
C SER A 39 17.18 -4.60 -9.99
N ALA A 40 16.79 -3.64 -9.17
CA ALA A 40 15.44 -3.05 -9.20
C ALA A 40 15.17 -2.31 -10.51
N LEU A 41 16.10 -1.48 -10.95
CA LEU A 41 16.01 -0.78 -12.24
C LEU A 41 15.92 -1.76 -13.40
N TYR A 42 16.74 -2.82 -13.37
CA TYR A 42 16.72 -3.84 -14.42
C TYR A 42 15.37 -4.54 -14.51
N ILE A 43 14.75 -4.83 -13.36
CA ILE A 43 13.43 -5.44 -13.31
C ILE A 43 12.37 -4.46 -13.82
N LEU A 44 12.40 -3.19 -13.40
CA LEU A 44 11.43 -2.18 -13.77
C LEU A 44 11.53 -1.74 -15.24
N ASN A 45 12.73 -1.83 -15.84
CA ASN A 45 12.94 -1.52 -17.26
C ASN A 45 12.42 -2.60 -18.23
N ARG A 46 11.73 -3.61 -17.74
CA ARG A 46 11.09 -4.61 -18.60
C ARG A 46 9.96 -3.95 -19.40
N PRO A 47 9.97 -4.07 -20.74
CA PRO A 47 8.99 -3.42 -21.60
C PRO A 47 7.60 -4.01 -21.52
N ASP A 48 7.48 -5.22 -20.93
CA ASP A 48 6.22 -5.93 -20.76
C ASP A 48 5.46 -5.59 -19.46
N ILE A 49 6.04 -4.77 -18.56
CA ILE A 49 5.34 -4.30 -17.36
C ILE A 49 4.33 -3.21 -17.75
N GLU A 50 3.06 -3.48 -17.51
CA GLU A 50 1.95 -2.57 -17.78
C GLU A 50 1.72 -1.58 -16.64
N ILE A 51 1.67 -2.10 -15.40
CA ILE A 51 1.34 -1.31 -14.21
C ILE A 51 2.26 -1.70 -13.06
N VAL A 52 2.70 -0.69 -12.31
CA VAL A 52 3.49 -0.84 -11.08
C VAL A 52 2.69 -0.34 -9.88
N TYR A 53 2.47 -1.21 -8.90
CA TYR A 53 1.86 -0.84 -7.61
C TYR A 53 2.92 -0.78 -6.52
N LEU A 54 3.06 0.39 -5.89
CA LEU A 54 3.96 0.62 -4.77
C LEU A 54 3.16 0.78 -3.48
N GLU A 55 3.43 -0.07 -2.47
CA GLU A 55 2.78 0.07 -1.17
C GLU A 55 3.18 1.39 -0.50
N VAL A 56 2.17 2.13 -0.05
CA VAL A 56 2.41 3.32 0.77
C VAL A 56 2.69 2.89 2.19
N ILE A 57 3.87 3.17 2.65
CA ILE A 57 4.18 3.08 4.07
C ILE A 57 3.41 4.19 4.77
N SER A 58 2.33 3.82 5.47
CA SER A 58 1.75 4.73 6.45
C SER A 58 2.87 5.10 7.41
N SER A 59 3.12 6.40 7.56
CA SER A 59 4.09 6.91 8.53
C SER A 59 3.69 6.38 9.92
N PHE A 60 4.18 5.21 10.30
CA PHE A 60 4.06 4.71 11.66
C PHE A 60 4.93 5.60 12.54
N THR A 61 4.30 6.61 13.08
CA THR A 61 4.72 7.20 14.31
C THR A 61 4.40 6.17 15.39
N LYS A 62 5.35 5.32 15.72
CA LYS A 62 5.23 4.48 16.90
C LYS A 62 5.50 5.40 18.08
N GLU A 63 4.45 5.73 18.81
CA GLU A 63 4.60 6.38 20.11
C GLU A 63 5.25 5.34 21.03
N THR A 64 6.46 5.63 21.47
CA THR A 64 7.12 4.81 22.48
C THR A 64 6.44 5.05 23.81
N THR A 65 6.63 4.13 24.77
CA THR A 65 6.17 4.30 26.17
C THR A 65 6.67 5.60 26.83
N THR A 66 7.63 6.29 26.20
CA THR A 66 8.18 7.59 26.63
C THR A 66 7.64 8.77 25.83
N GLY A 67 6.61 8.59 24.99
CA GLY A 67 6.02 9.64 24.18
C GLY A 67 6.87 10.10 22.97
N GLN A 68 8.01 9.45 22.71
CA GLN A 68 8.83 9.77 21.53
C GLN A 68 8.25 9.15 20.26
N ILE A 69 8.14 9.98 19.23
CA ILE A 69 7.74 9.55 17.90
C ILE A 69 8.96 8.98 17.17
N VAL A 70 9.12 7.66 17.14
CA VAL A 70 10.17 7.00 16.37
C VAL A 70 9.69 6.75 14.96
N ARG A 71 10.24 7.49 14.00
CA ARG A 71 10.08 7.21 12.57
C ARG A 71 11.09 6.15 12.16
N ASN A 72 10.62 5.13 11.47
CA ASN A 72 11.53 4.15 10.86
C ASN A 72 12.19 4.79 9.62
N GLN A 73 13.32 5.47 9.83
CA GLN A 73 14.03 6.22 8.78
C GLN A 73 14.45 5.32 7.61
N SER A 74 14.90 4.09 7.88
CA SER A 74 15.31 3.17 6.81
C SER A 74 14.15 2.83 5.87
N THR A 75 12.96 2.66 6.41
CA THR A 75 11.76 2.40 5.62
C THR A 75 11.37 3.58 4.73
N LEU A 76 11.52 4.83 5.23
CA LEU A 76 11.27 6.03 4.44
C LEU A 76 12.31 6.21 3.33
N VAL A 77 13.58 5.92 3.60
CA VAL A 77 14.66 5.95 2.59
C VAL A 77 14.38 4.93 1.49
N ASN A 78 14.04 3.70 1.84
CA ASN A 78 13.71 2.66 0.85
C ASN A 78 12.49 3.03 0.01
N PHE A 79 11.46 3.62 0.64
CA PHE A 79 10.29 4.11 -0.09
C PHE A 79 10.66 5.19 -1.12
N GLY A 80 11.50 6.17 -0.73
CA GLY A 80 12.00 7.19 -1.65
C GLY A 80 12.86 6.62 -2.78
N LEU A 81 13.71 5.64 -2.49
CA LEU A 81 14.51 4.94 -3.50
C LEU A 81 13.64 4.23 -4.53
N TRP A 82 12.61 3.49 -4.09
CA TRP A 82 11.68 2.83 -5.00
C TRP A 82 10.90 3.81 -5.87
N GLN A 83 10.47 4.95 -5.32
CA GLN A 83 9.88 6.02 -6.13
C GLN A 83 10.83 6.50 -7.22
N GLY A 84 12.10 6.76 -6.84
CA GLY A 84 13.13 7.17 -7.78
C GLY A 84 13.37 6.14 -8.89
N PHE A 85 13.43 4.85 -8.58
CA PHE A 85 13.61 3.78 -9.57
C PHE A 85 12.41 3.65 -10.51
N ILE A 86 11.18 3.77 -10.00
CA ILE A 86 9.96 3.74 -10.81
C ILE A 86 9.95 4.91 -11.80
N LEU A 87 10.29 6.11 -11.34
CA LEU A 87 10.39 7.30 -12.19
C LEU A 87 11.52 7.17 -13.22
N ALA A 88 12.69 6.67 -12.82
CA ALA A 88 13.82 6.44 -13.70
C ALA A 88 13.54 5.39 -14.79
N ALA A 89 12.65 4.42 -14.50
CA ALA A 89 12.16 3.45 -15.46
C ALA A 89 11.06 3.99 -16.40
N GLY A 90 10.71 5.28 -16.29
CA GLY A 90 9.75 5.94 -17.17
C GLY A 90 8.29 5.88 -16.70
N TYR A 91 8.01 5.29 -15.55
CA TYR A 91 6.65 5.31 -14.99
C TYR A 91 6.39 6.61 -14.24
N HIS A 92 5.15 7.08 -14.28
CA HIS A 92 4.72 8.26 -13.53
C HIS A 92 3.61 7.92 -12.56
N PHE A 93 3.64 8.55 -11.38
CA PHE A 93 2.58 8.41 -10.39
C PHE A 93 1.41 9.35 -10.73
N GLY A 94 0.21 8.80 -10.81
CA GLY A 94 -0.99 9.57 -11.11
C GLY A 94 -1.89 8.92 -12.16
N PRO A 95 -2.95 9.62 -12.60
CA PRO A 95 -3.84 9.13 -13.64
C PRO A 95 -3.09 8.83 -14.94
N GLY A 96 -3.27 7.63 -15.48
CA GLY A 96 -2.63 7.19 -16.73
C GLY A 96 -1.11 7.00 -16.66
N GLY A 97 -0.48 7.15 -15.49
CA GLY A 97 0.98 7.18 -15.35
C GLY A 97 1.67 5.81 -15.23
N GLY A 98 0.90 4.73 -15.20
CA GLY A 98 1.42 3.36 -15.07
C GLY A 98 1.95 2.99 -13.68
N ALA A 99 2.13 3.94 -12.76
CA ALA A 99 2.52 3.68 -11.37
C ALA A 99 1.53 4.27 -10.37
N HIS A 100 1.19 3.51 -9.31
CA HIS A 100 0.19 3.94 -8.35
C HIS A 100 0.61 3.60 -6.91
N PHE A 101 0.29 4.51 -6.00
CA PHE A 101 0.42 4.29 -4.57
C PHE A 101 -0.77 3.49 -4.03
N ILE A 102 -0.49 2.44 -3.28
CA ILE A 102 -1.51 1.55 -2.74
C ILE A 102 -1.38 1.46 -1.22
N SER A 103 -2.45 1.78 -0.50
CA SER A 103 -2.43 1.60 0.96
C SER A 103 -2.54 0.12 1.35
N PRO A 104 -1.98 -0.30 2.50
CA PRO A 104 -2.12 -1.66 3.01
C PRO A 104 -3.58 -2.13 3.05
N ARG A 105 -4.50 -1.29 3.49
CA ARG A 105 -5.93 -1.59 3.54
C ARG A 105 -6.53 -1.92 2.17
N THR A 106 -5.98 -1.33 1.10
CA THR A 106 -6.51 -1.53 -0.25
C THR A 106 -6.17 -2.92 -0.78
N TRP A 107 -4.92 -3.38 -0.64
CA TRP A 107 -4.55 -4.70 -1.13
C TRP A 107 -4.99 -5.83 -0.19
N GLN A 108 -5.14 -5.56 1.10
CA GLN A 108 -5.71 -6.50 2.07
C GLN A 108 -7.20 -6.79 1.83
N ALA A 109 -7.91 -5.95 1.07
CA ALA A 109 -9.29 -6.18 0.65
C ALA A 109 -9.42 -7.08 -0.59
N ILE A 110 -8.34 -7.70 -1.07
CA ILE A 110 -8.40 -8.64 -2.20
C ILE A 110 -9.22 -9.87 -1.79
N PRO A 111 -10.10 -10.38 -2.68
CA PRO A 111 -10.84 -11.62 -2.41
C PRO A 111 -9.91 -12.78 -2.07
N GLY A 112 -10.19 -13.46 -0.97
CA GLY A 112 -9.34 -14.54 -0.43
C GLY A 112 -8.37 -14.09 0.67
N TYR A 113 -8.20 -12.78 0.91
CA TYR A 113 -7.58 -12.26 2.11
C TYR A 113 -8.65 -12.17 3.20
N ASP A 114 -8.58 -13.02 4.20
CA ASP A 114 -9.61 -13.08 5.23
C ASP A 114 -9.43 -11.97 6.28
N LEU A 115 -10.07 -10.82 6.02
CA LEU A 115 -10.18 -9.74 6.99
C LEU A 115 -11.12 -10.08 8.15
N THR A 116 -12.02 -11.07 7.99
CA THR A 116 -12.99 -11.43 9.03
C THR A 116 -12.29 -11.98 10.27
N SER A 117 -11.15 -12.64 10.09
CA SER A 117 -10.32 -13.09 11.21
C SER A 117 -9.72 -11.92 11.99
N TRP A 118 -9.40 -10.80 11.33
CA TRP A 118 -8.90 -9.60 12.00
C TRP A 118 -10.00 -8.88 12.78
N GLN A 119 -11.17 -8.76 12.21
CA GLN A 119 -12.36 -8.20 12.90
C GLN A 119 -12.72 -9.04 14.12
N LYS A 120 -12.82 -10.37 13.97
CA LYS A 120 -13.06 -11.28 15.09
C LYS A 120 -12.00 -11.20 16.18
N ARG A 121 -10.72 -10.95 15.82
CA ARG A 121 -9.66 -10.72 16.83
C ARG A 121 -9.85 -9.43 17.59
N THR A 122 -10.22 -8.36 16.88
CA THR A 122 -10.47 -7.06 17.50
C THR A 122 -11.68 -7.17 18.44
N GLU A 123 -12.76 -7.80 17.99
CA GLU A 123 -13.96 -8.05 18.79
C GLU A 123 -13.65 -8.92 20.01
N ALA A 124 -12.87 -10.00 19.85
CA ALA A 124 -12.47 -10.86 20.97
C ALA A 124 -11.54 -10.16 21.96
N TYR A 125 -10.68 -9.25 21.49
CA TYR A 125 -9.82 -8.42 22.33
C TYR A 125 -10.63 -7.38 23.09
N GLU A 126 -11.54 -6.68 22.41
CA GLU A 126 -12.46 -5.71 23.02
C GLU A 126 -13.40 -6.37 24.04
N ALA A 127 -13.76 -7.63 23.82
CA ALA A 127 -14.51 -8.45 24.78
C ALA A 127 -13.67 -8.97 25.96
N GLY A 128 -12.40 -8.57 26.10
CA GLY A 128 -11.52 -8.96 27.21
C GLY A 128 -10.90 -10.36 27.09
N GLY A 129 -10.91 -10.96 25.91
CA GLY A 129 -10.29 -12.26 25.66
C GLY A 129 -8.74 -12.20 25.60
N PRO A 130 -8.03 -13.26 25.99
CA PRO A 130 -6.57 -13.30 25.92
C PRO A 130 -6.08 -13.30 24.47
N HIS A 131 -5.09 -12.44 24.16
CA HIS A 131 -4.50 -12.22 22.82
C HIS A 131 -4.06 -13.48 22.05
N GLN A 132 -3.79 -14.57 22.78
CA GLN A 132 -3.22 -15.78 22.17
C GLN A 132 -4.26 -16.70 21.48
N PHE A 133 -5.56 -16.47 21.65
CA PHE A 133 -6.60 -17.34 21.09
C PHE A 133 -7.29 -16.81 19.85
N ALA A 134 -6.99 -15.58 19.43
CA ALA A 134 -7.58 -15.08 18.20
C ALA A 134 -6.88 -15.71 16.97
N PRO A 135 -7.61 -16.33 16.03
CA PRO A 135 -7.00 -16.82 14.80
C PRO A 135 -6.26 -15.66 14.13
N ARG A 136 -4.96 -15.86 13.85
CA ARG A 136 -4.21 -14.86 13.08
C ARG A 136 -4.82 -14.81 11.68
N PRO A 137 -5.05 -13.62 11.10
CA PRO A 137 -5.38 -13.53 9.69
C PRO A 137 -4.28 -14.25 8.91
N ASP A 138 -4.64 -14.86 7.79
CA ASP A 138 -3.65 -15.41 6.88
C ASP A 138 -2.58 -14.35 6.66
N SER A 139 -1.33 -14.68 6.98
CA SER A 139 -0.26 -13.75 6.69
C SER A 139 -0.19 -13.54 5.17
N PRO A 140 0.29 -12.40 4.68
CA PRO A 140 0.52 -12.21 3.24
C PRO A 140 1.27 -13.39 2.62
N LEU A 141 2.22 -13.94 3.37
CA LEU A 141 3.01 -15.09 2.96
C LEU A 141 2.17 -16.37 2.81
N THR A 142 1.28 -16.65 3.75
CA THR A 142 0.39 -17.82 3.69
C THR A 142 -0.55 -17.70 2.49
N LEU A 143 -1.15 -16.54 2.27
CA LEU A 143 -2.02 -16.30 1.13
C LEU A 143 -1.25 -16.42 -0.19
N ALA A 144 -0.08 -15.81 -0.29
CA ALA A 144 0.73 -15.85 -1.51
C ALA A 144 1.18 -17.28 -1.85
N ARG A 145 1.60 -18.08 -0.86
CA ARG A 145 1.95 -19.50 -1.06
C ARG A 145 0.76 -20.33 -1.56
N ARG A 146 -0.45 -20.01 -1.10
CA ARG A 146 -1.67 -20.69 -1.57
C ARG A 146 -2.01 -20.31 -3.01
N LEU A 147 -1.88 -19.02 -3.37
CA LEU A 147 -2.16 -18.53 -4.73
C LEU A 147 -1.07 -18.93 -5.74
N TRP A 148 0.18 -18.95 -5.31
CA TRP A 148 1.34 -19.23 -6.15
C TRP A 148 2.28 -20.26 -5.50
N PRO A 149 1.88 -21.53 -5.42
CA PRO A 149 2.66 -22.55 -4.72
C PRO A 149 4.05 -22.79 -5.32
N GLY A 150 4.27 -22.40 -6.58
CA GLY A 150 5.58 -22.46 -7.24
C GLY A 150 6.47 -21.25 -7.02
N ALA A 151 6.01 -20.20 -6.32
CA ALA A 151 6.85 -19.01 -6.06
C ALA A 151 7.87 -19.30 -4.94
N PRO A 152 9.14 -18.87 -5.09
CA PRO A 152 10.22 -19.18 -4.13
C PRO A 152 10.11 -18.33 -2.86
N MET A 153 9.22 -18.71 -1.95
CA MET A 153 8.97 -18.05 -0.67
C MET A 153 9.08 -19.05 0.50
N PRO A 154 10.27 -19.65 0.75
CA PRO A 154 10.43 -20.73 1.72
C PRO A 154 10.34 -20.30 3.19
N CYS A 155 10.60 -19.05 3.52
CA CYS A 155 10.71 -18.58 4.91
C CYS A 155 9.91 -17.29 5.20
N GLU A 156 9.78 -16.96 6.47
CA GLU A 156 9.03 -15.77 6.94
C GLU A 156 9.64 -14.44 6.45
N ALA A 157 10.96 -14.41 6.20
CA ALA A 157 11.60 -13.23 5.63
C ALA A 157 11.18 -12.94 4.17
N ASP A 158 10.39 -13.81 3.55
CA ASP A 158 9.83 -13.62 2.20
C ASP A 158 8.49 -12.87 2.21
N SER A 159 8.05 -12.36 3.35
CA SER A 159 6.79 -11.61 3.47
C SER A 159 6.70 -10.44 2.49
N GLY A 160 7.81 -9.72 2.24
CA GLY A 160 7.84 -8.64 1.27
C GLY A 160 7.65 -9.11 -0.18
N LYS A 161 8.18 -10.29 -0.56
CA LYS A 161 7.88 -10.89 -1.87
C LYS A 161 6.40 -11.23 -2.01
N ALA A 162 5.82 -11.75 -0.92
CA ALA A 162 4.40 -12.07 -0.87
C ALA A 162 3.52 -10.84 -1.05
N VAL A 163 3.83 -9.74 -0.33
CA VAL A 163 3.13 -8.46 -0.50
C VAL A 163 3.29 -7.94 -1.93
N GLY A 164 4.49 -7.99 -2.50
CA GLY A 164 4.73 -7.62 -3.89
C GLY A 164 3.84 -8.40 -4.87
N LEU A 165 3.71 -9.73 -4.71
CA LEU A 165 2.83 -10.54 -5.55
C LEU A 165 1.35 -10.20 -5.36
N LEU A 166 0.90 -9.93 -4.13
CA LEU A 166 -0.48 -9.51 -3.86
C LEU A 166 -0.80 -8.15 -4.47
N LEU A 167 0.14 -7.20 -4.41
CA LEU A 167 0.01 -5.90 -5.08
C LEU A 167 -0.05 -6.05 -6.60
N ALA A 168 0.79 -6.91 -7.19
CA ALA A 168 0.74 -7.22 -8.61
C ALA A 168 -0.62 -7.82 -9.01
N ASN A 169 -1.18 -8.70 -8.18
CA ASN A 169 -2.51 -9.26 -8.42
C ASN A 169 -3.61 -8.21 -8.32
N LEU A 170 -3.51 -7.28 -7.38
CA LEU A 170 -4.44 -6.15 -7.33
C LEU A 170 -4.35 -5.30 -8.59
N ALA A 171 -3.13 -4.98 -9.06
CA ALA A 171 -2.92 -4.23 -10.30
C ALA A 171 -3.60 -4.91 -11.50
N ARG A 172 -3.43 -6.22 -11.63
CA ARG A 172 -4.09 -7.04 -12.65
C ARG A 172 -5.62 -6.97 -12.54
N LEU A 173 -6.16 -7.12 -11.33
CA LEU A 173 -7.61 -7.07 -11.12
C LEU A 173 -8.20 -5.69 -11.41
N ASP A 174 -7.52 -4.64 -11.00
CA ASP A 174 -7.91 -3.26 -11.27
C ASP A 174 -7.86 -2.97 -12.79
N HIS A 175 -6.79 -3.39 -13.46
CA HIS A 175 -6.67 -3.27 -14.91
C HIS A 175 -7.82 -3.98 -15.64
N ALA A 176 -8.12 -5.23 -15.26
CA ALA A 176 -9.22 -6.00 -15.83
C ALA A 176 -10.61 -5.35 -15.63
N ARG A 177 -10.76 -4.51 -14.60
CA ARG A 177 -11.99 -3.77 -14.27
C ARG A 177 -11.99 -2.33 -14.80
N GLY A 178 -10.93 -1.89 -15.46
CA GLY A 178 -10.77 -0.50 -15.89
C GLY A 178 -10.64 0.50 -14.75
N ILE A 179 -10.12 0.08 -13.60
CA ILE A 179 -9.96 0.94 -12.42
C ILE A 179 -8.61 1.66 -12.49
N ASP A 180 -8.63 2.99 -12.62
CA ASP A 180 -7.44 3.83 -12.46
C ASP A 180 -7.28 4.27 -11.00
N ARG A 181 -6.27 3.71 -10.33
CA ARG A 181 -5.94 4.10 -8.94
C ARG A 181 -5.38 5.52 -8.83
N GLY A 182 -4.79 6.04 -9.88
CA GLY A 182 -4.33 7.43 -9.91
C GLY A 182 -5.48 8.42 -9.77
N GLU A 183 -6.58 8.19 -10.48
CA GLU A 183 -7.79 9.01 -10.37
C GLU A 183 -8.40 8.92 -8.96
N ILE A 184 -8.52 7.71 -8.41
CA ILE A 184 -9.06 7.50 -7.07
C ILE A 184 -8.20 8.21 -6.02
N ASN A 185 -6.88 8.09 -6.10
CA ASN A 185 -5.97 8.74 -5.16
C ASN A 185 -6.06 10.25 -5.26
N ARG A 186 -6.10 10.81 -6.46
CA ARG A 186 -6.29 12.25 -6.70
C ARG A 186 -7.59 12.77 -6.10
N ALA A 187 -8.69 12.05 -6.31
CA ALA A 187 -9.98 12.42 -5.74
C ALA A 187 -9.94 12.44 -4.19
N ARG A 188 -9.31 11.42 -3.58
CA ARG A 188 -9.12 11.36 -2.12
C ARG A 188 -8.28 12.52 -1.58
N GLU A 189 -7.19 12.87 -2.26
CA GLU A 189 -6.35 14.01 -1.88
C GLU A 189 -7.12 15.33 -1.90
N ILE A 190 -7.94 15.55 -2.92
CA ILE A 190 -8.79 16.74 -3.02
C ILE A 190 -9.77 16.78 -1.85
N GLN A 191 -10.48 15.67 -1.58
CA GLN A 191 -11.41 15.59 -0.45
C GLN A 191 -10.71 15.85 0.90
N GLU A 192 -9.51 15.31 1.08
CA GLU A 192 -8.76 15.53 2.32
C GLU A 192 -8.31 16.98 2.47
N LYS A 193 -7.88 17.63 1.40
CA LYS A 193 -7.56 19.08 1.40
C LYS A 193 -8.77 19.93 1.80
N ILE A 194 -9.96 19.61 1.24
CA ILE A 194 -11.22 20.28 1.59
C ILE A 194 -11.55 20.06 3.07
N ARG A 195 -11.44 18.83 3.56
CA ARG A 195 -11.68 18.50 4.98
C ARG A 195 -10.76 19.27 5.90
N LYS A 196 -9.45 19.28 5.60
CA LYS A 196 -8.44 20.03 6.38
C LYS A 196 -8.74 21.54 6.40
N LYS A 197 -9.18 22.10 5.26
CA LYS A 197 -9.58 23.52 5.17
C LYS A 197 -10.80 23.80 6.06
N LYS A 198 -11.83 22.95 6.04
CA LYS A 198 -13.02 23.07 6.89
C LYS A 198 -12.66 23.01 8.39
N ILE A 199 -11.82 22.06 8.79
CA ILE A 199 -11.36 21.94 10.20
C ILE A 199 -10.58 23.17 10.64
N ARG A 200 -9.69 23.72 9.78
CA ARG A 200 -8.94 24.94 10.10
C ARG A 200 -9.87 26.15 10.23
N ALA A 201 -10.86 26.28 9.36
CA ALA A 201 -11.85 27.34 9.43
C ALA A 201 -12.70 27.26 10.71
N ALA A 202 -13.17 26.07 11.07
CA ALA A 202 -13.91 25.84 12.30
C ALA A 202 -13.08 26.17 13.57
N ARG A 203 -11.79 25.77 13.59
CA ARG A 203 -10.90 26.11 14.72
C ARG A 203 -10.66 27.62 14.83
N LYS A 204 -10.50 28.34 13.70
CA LYS A 204 -10.34 29.79 13.68
C LYS A 204 -11.61 30.50 14.17
N ALA A 205 -12.79 30.03 13.76
CA ALA A 205 -14.06 30.59 14.24
C ALA A 205 -14.25 30.36 15.76
N ALA A 206 -13.88 29.20 16.28
CA ALA A 206 -13.94 28.90 17.71
C ALA A 206 -12.95 29.72 18.57
N GLN A 207 -11.85 30.18 17.99
CA GLN A 207 -10.86 31.03 18.68
C GLN A 207 -11.22 32.53 18.68
N ASN A 208 -12.12 32.99 17.79
CA ASN A 208 -12.62 34.36 17.71
C ASN A 208 -14.14 34.41 17.74
N PRO A 209 -14.77 34.14 18.89
CA PRO A 209 -16.24 34.08 19.00
C PRO A 209 -16.89 35.46 18.80
N GLU A 210 -16.17 36.58 19.01
CA GLU A 210 -16.71 37.92 18.84
C GLU A 210 -17.01 38.31 17.38
N ASN A 211 -16.41 37.64 16.41
CA ASN A 211 -16.65 37.88 14.97
C ASN A 211 -17.79 37.04 14.38
N SER A 212 -18.39 36.14 15.15
CA SER A 212 -19.45 35.24 14.68
C SER A 212 -20.89 35.78 14.91
N GLN A 213 -21.06 36.93 15.56
CA GLN A 213 -22.38 37.54 15.81
C GLN A 213 -22.95 38.34 14.64
N GLY A 214 -22.29 38.39 13.49
CA GLY A 214 -22.68 39.22 12.34
C GLY A 214 -23.16 38.48 11.08
N LEU A 215 -23.41 37.17 11.14
CA LEU A 215 -24.00 36.43 10.02
C LEU A 215 -25.46 36.09 10.33
N ASP A 216 -26.33 37.11 10.14
CA ASP A 216 -27.76 36.86 9.95
C ASP A 216 -27.95 35.98 8.72
N ILE A 217 -28.33 34.77 8.92
CA ILE A 217 -28.77 33.86 7.86
C ILE A 217 -30.24 34.19 7.64
N PRO A 218 -30.66 34.78 6.49
CA PRO A 218 -32.07 34.89 6.18
C PRO A 218 -32.63 33.48 5.92
N TRP A 219 -33.75 33.21 6.53
CA TRP A 219 -34.59 32.01 6.39
C TRP A 219 -35.11 31.79 4.97
#